data_59269f05564a9b8a4ae185a23926263e
#
_entry.id   59269f05564a9b8a4ae185a23926263e
#
_cell.length_a   1.000
_cell.length_b   1.000
_cell.length_c   1.000
_cell.angle_alpha   90.00
_cell.angle_beta   90.00
_cell.angle_gamma   90.00
#
_symmetry.space_group_name_H-M   'P 1'
#
loop_
_entity.id
_entity.type
_entity.pdbx_description
1 polymer ?
#
loop_
_entity_poly.entity_id
_entity_poly.type
_entity_poly.pdbx_seq_one_letter_code
_entity_poly.pdbx_strand_id
1 'polypeptide(L)'
;MLWGSRSLHWQQLPTLYPPTGIRGIYRADPQAFIVEEELGVAPSGTGEHWWLWIEKIGLTTEEVIHRLANTWGIKPALFGYAGKKDRLAVARQWISCPADARPEIGGLGVGLEILAAHRDAQKIRVGQLHGNRFQIRVDAVTGIEELADRLRLITTSGIPNYFGPQRFGREGQTLERVRQLSNRDPEGRRRLRHNQSMLASAARGAGFNAVLAEHLEQG
;
A
#
# COMPACT_ATOMS: atom_id res chain seq x y z
N MET A 1 28.86 9.91 1.73
CA MET A 1 27.50 10.30 1.25
C MET A 1 26.77 9.02 0.88
N LEU A 2 25.81 8.56 1.70
CA LEU A 2 25.13 7.26 1.56
C LEU A 2 24.05 7.22 0.46
N TRP A 3 23.86 8.31 -0.28
CA TRP A 3 22.75 8.44 -1.22
C TRP A 3 23.27 8.98 -2.54
N GLY A 4 23.71 8.12 -3.44
CA GLY A 4 24.04 8.51 -4.81
C GLY A 4 22.82 9.08 -5.54
N SER A 5 23.04 9.97 -6.50
CA SER A 5 21.97 10.57 -7.34
C SER A 5 21.10 9.51 -8.05
N ARG A 6 21.60 8.29 -8.26
CA ARG A 6 20.89 7.17 -8.89
C ARG A 6 19.66 6.69 -8.11
N SER A 7 19.67 6.74 -6.77
CA SER A 7 18.53 6.27 -5.97
C SER A 7 17.26 7.14 -6.12
N LEU A 8 17.40 8.34 -6.69
CA LEU A 8 16.31 9.27 -6.98
C LEU A 8 15.67 9.04 -8.35
N HIS A 9 16.40 8.42 -9.28
CA HIS A 9 15.97 8.18 -10.65
C HIS A 9 15.69 6.70 -10.85
N TRP A 10 14.52 6.26 -10.40
CA TRP A 10 14.09 4.86 -10.49
C TRP A 10 14.25 4.25 -11.89
N GLN A 11 14.15 5.08 -12.94
CA GLN A 11 14.37 4.68 -14.35
C GLN A 11 15.84 4.33 -14.68
N GLN A 12 16.78 4.72 -13.82
CA GLN A 12 18.21 4.43 -13.97
C GLN A 12 18.69 3.29 -13.07
N LEU A 13 17.78 2.69 -12.31
CA LEU A 13 18.12 1.53 -11.48
C LEU A 13 18.43 0.32 -12.37
N PRO A 14 19.41 -0.51 -12.01
CA PRO A 14 19.70 -1.76 -12.70
C PRO A 14 18.48 -2.66 -12.77
N THR A 15 18.31 -3.32 -13.90
CA THR A 15 17.23 -4.29 -14.12
C THR A 15 17.79 -5.69 -14.28
N LEU A 16 17.11 -6.69 -13.76
CA LEU A 16 17.51 -8.11 -13.88
C LEU A 16 17.38 -8.62 -15.32
N TYR A 17 16.46 -8.03 -16.07
CA TYR A 17 16.18 -8.44 -17.45
C TYR A 17 16.35 -7.25 -18.40
N PRO A 18 16.74 -7.49 -19.66
CA PRO A 18 16.81 -6.44 -20.66
C PRO A 18 15.44 -5.78 -20.88
N PRO A 19 15.40 -4.52 -21.30
CA PRO A 19 14.13 -3.85 -21.62
C PRO A 19 13.39 -4.59 -22.75
N THR A 20 12.05 -4.51 -22.70
CA THR A 20 11.15 -5.06 -23.72
C THR A 20 10.53 -3.98 -24.57
N GLY A 21 9.97 -4.36 -25.73
CA GLY A 21 9.10 -3.51 -26.55
C GLY A 21 7.70 -3.29 -25.95
N ILE A 22 7.36 -3.96 -24.86
CA ILE A 22 6.04 -3.88 -24.24
C ILE A 22 5.78 -2.46 -23.75
N ARG A 23 4.65 -1.89 -24.20
CA ARG A 23 4.15 -0.59 -23.76
C ARG A 23 2.69 -0.72 -23.43
N GLY A 24 2.20 0.16 -22.55
CA GLY A 24 0.80 0.23 -22.18
C GLY A 24 0.47 1.51 -21.45
N ILE A 25 -0.81 1.84 -21.37
CA ILE A 25 -1.30 3.04 -20.69
C ILE A 25 -1.96 2.61 -19.39
N TYR A 26 -1.42 3.05 -18.27
CA TYR A 26 -2.07 2.97 -16.97
C TYR A 26 -2.84 4.27 -16.74
N ARG A 27 -4.14 4.16 -16.48
CA ARG A 27 -4.99 5.31 -16.17
C ARG A 27 -5.22 5.40 -14.66
N ALA A 28 -5.20 6.63 -14.12
CA ALA A 28 -5.55 6.91 -12.73
C ALA A 28 -7.08 6.87 -12.53
N ASP A 29 -7.69 5.73 -12.87
CA ASP A 29 -9.10 5.43 -12.71
C ASP A 29 -9.23 4.39 -11.59
N PRO A 30 -10.05 4.61 -10.54
CA PRO A 30 -10.25 3.62 -9.48
C PRO A 30 -10.61 2.23 -10.01
N GLN A 31 -11.40 2.14 -11.08
CA GLN A 31 -11.79 0.87 -11.71
C GLN A 31 -10.63 0.16 -12.43
N ALA A 32 -9.53 0.88 -12.72
CA ALA A 32 -8.33 0.31 -13.29
C ALA A 32 -7.35 -0.21 -12.22
N PHE A 33 -7.62 0.04 -10.94
CA PHE A 33 -6.77 -0.37 -9.82
C PHE A 33 -7.62 -0.91 -8.67
N ILE A 34 -7.76 -2.22 -8.62
CA ILE A 34 -8.50 -2.92 -7.56
C ILE A 34 -7.51 -3.56 -6.62
N VAL A 35 -7.70 -3.38 -5.30
CA VAL A 35 -6.89 -4.00 -4.26
C VAL A 35 -7.76 -4.71 -3.25
N GLU A 36 -7.45 -5.98 -2.98
CA GLU A 36 -8.14 -6.81 -1.99
C GLU A 36 -7.15 -7.21 -0.89
N GLU A 37 -7.55 -6.98 0.35
CA GLU A 37 -6.73 -7.31 1.52
C GLU A 37 -6.84 -8.80 1.87
N GLU A 38 -5.72 -9.44 2.12
CA GLU A 38 -5.64 -10.82 2.59
C GLU A 38 -5.08 -10.84 4.02
N LEU A 39 -5.91 -11.20 5.00
CA LEU A 39 -5.46 -11.31 6.41
C LEU A 39 -4.73 -12.62 6.71
N GLY A 40 -4.92 -13.64 5.88
CA GLY A 40 -4.36 -14.98 6.11
C GLY A 40 -5.09 -15.79 7.18
N VAL A 41 -6.13 -15.21 7.80
CA VAL A 41 -6.99 -15.86 8.79
C VAL A 41 -8.45 -15.55 8.47
N ALA A 42 -9.34 -16.52 8.74
CA ALA A 42 -10.78 -16.32 8.62
C ALA A 42 -11.36 -15.86 9.97
N PRO A 43 -12.46 -15.07 9.96
CA PRO A 43 -13.20 -14.73 11.17
C PRO A 43 -13.66 -15.99 11.91
N SER A 44 -13.61 -15.97 13.24
CA SER A 44 -13.97 -17.11 14.10
C SER A 44 -15.47 -17.45 14.12
N GLY A 45 -16.31 -16.51 13.68
CA GLY A 45 -17.78 -16.64 13.71
C GLY A 45 -18.41 -16.25 15.04
N THR A 46 -17.64 -16.06 16.11
CA THR A 46 -18.13 -15.73 17.46
C THR A 46 -17.27 -14.67 18.13
N GLY A 47 -17.79 -13.93 19.10
CA GLY A 47 -17.03 -12.99 19.90
C GLY A 47 -17.62 -11.59 19.96
N GLU A 48 -16.83 -10.67 20.55
CA GLU A 48 -17.27 -9.30 20.91
C GLU A 48 -16.92 -8.23 19.86
N HIS A 49 -16.40 -8.65 18.71
CA HIS A 49 -16.12 -7.77 17.59
C HIS A 49 -16.88 -8.21 16.34
N TRP A 50 -17.16 -7.24 15.47
CA TRP A 50 -17.51 -7.48 14.09
C TRP A 50 -16.29 -7.28 13.23
N TRP A 51 -16.03 -8.19 12.30
CA TRP A 51 -15.14 -8.01 11.18
C TRP A 51 -15.97 -7.76 9.92
N LEU A 52 -15.83 -6.59 9.36
CA LEU A 52 -16.56 -6.10 8.21
C LEU A 52 -15.67 -6.21 6.98
N TRP A 53 -16.09 -6.95 5.99
CA TRP A 53 -15.50 -6.92 4.66
C TRP A 53 -16.14 -5.77 3.91
N ILE A 54 -15.40 -4.72 3.62
CA ILE A 54 -15.92 -3.51 2.98
C ILE A 54 -15.28 -3.29 1.62
N GLU A 55 -16.03 -2.64 0.71
CA GLU A 55 -15.49 -2.00 -0.49
C GLU A 55 -15.56 -0.49 -0.32
N LYS A 56 -14.49 0.20 -0.71
CA LYS A 56 -14.44 1.65 -0.71
C LYS A 56 -13.86 2.19 -2.02
N ILE A 57 -14.38 3.31 -2.48
CA ILE A 57 -13.94 4.05 -3.67
C ILE A 57 -13.88 5.54 -3.33
N GLY A 58 -12.76 6.20 -3.63
CA GLY A 58 -12.61 7.64 -3.39
C GLY A 58 -12.45 8.04 -1.92
N LEU A 59 -12.28 7.07 -1.01
CA LEU A 59 -12.16 7.27 0.42
C LEU A 59 -10.83 6.72 0.95
N THR A 60 -10.25 7.33 1.98
CA THR A 60 -9.18 6.75 2.78
C THR A 60 -9.76 5.79 3.83
N THR A 61 -8.92 4.94 4.40
CA THR A 61 -9.32 4.05 5.51
C THR A 61 -9.84 4.83 6.71
N GLU A 62 -9.22 5.98 7.01
CA GLU A 62 -9.65 6.85 8.11
C GLU A 62 -11.03 7.47 7.87
N GLU A 63 -11.31 7.93 6.64
CA GLU A 63 -12.63 8.47 6.29
C GLU A 63 -13.73 7.41 6.40
N VAL A 64 -13.42 6.16 6.02
CA VAL A 64 -14.33 5.02 6.24
C VAL A 64 -14.61 4.83 7.73
N ILE A 65 -13.57 4.77 8.56
CA ILE A 65 -13.71 4.61 10.01
C ILE A 65 -14.56 5.76 10.60
N HIS A 66 -14.32 7.00 10.19
CA HIS A 66 -15.13 8.13 10.67
C HIS A 66 -16.59 8.03 10.25
N ARG A 67 -16.89 7.57 9.02
CA ARG A 67 -18.28 7.33 8.59
C ARG A 67 -18.96 6.27 9.43
N LEU A 68 -18.33 5.10 9.58
CA LEU A 68 -18.85 3.99 10.39
C LEU A 68 -19.04 4.42 11.85
N ALA A 69 -18.08 5.14 12.41
CA ALA A 69 -18.14 5.68 13.76
C ALA A 69 -19.34 6.61 13.98
N ASN A 70 -19.59 7.51 13.04
CA ASN A 70 -20.72 8.43 13.07
C ASN A 70 -22.06 7.69 12.91
N THR A 71 -22.13 6.71 12.00
CA THR A 71 -23.34 5.92 11.74
C THR A 71 -23.80 5.16 12.99
N TRP A 72 -22.86 4.61 13.77
CA TRP A 72 -23.19 3.80 14.94
C TRP A 72 -22.98 4.49 16.29
N GLY A 73 -22.54 5.74 16.32
CA GLY A 73 -22.23 6.46 17.57
C GLY A 73 -21.04 5.88 18.34
N ILE A 74 -20.12 5.20 17.64
CA ILE A 74 -18.95 4.51 18.21
C ILE A 74 -17.72 5.37 18.04
N LYS A 75 -16.85 5.44 19.04
CA LYS A 75 -15.58 6.21 18.95
C LYS A 75 -14.66 5.62 17.88
N PRO A 76 -14.08 6.42 16.97
CA PRO A 76 -13.16 5.94 15.91
C PRO A 76 -12.00 5.08 16.41
N ALA A 77 -11.48 5.37 17.61
CA ALA A 77 -10.39 4.60 18.23
C ALA A 77 -10.73 3.13 18.53
N LEU A 78 -12.01 2.78 18.58
CA LEU A 78 -12.48 1.40 18.82
C LEU A 78 -12.46 0.56 17.54
N PHE A 79 -12.37 1.17 16.37
CA PHE A 79 -12.21 0.46 15.11
C PHE A 79 -10.79 -0.05 14.94
N GLY A 80 -10.65 -1.17 14.22
CA GLY A 80 -9.37 -1.77 13.86
C GLY A 80 -9.26 -2.01 12.37
N TYR A 81 -8.03 -2.01 11.86
CA TYR A 81 -7.69 -2.35 10.48
C TYR A 81 -6.25 -2.85 10.41
N ALA A 82 -5.93 -3.68 9.41
CA ALA A 82 -4.59 -4.25 9.27
C ALA A 82 -3.64 -3.30 8.51
N GLY A 83 -4.15 -2.61 7.49
CA GLY A 83 -3.38 -1.66 6.70
C GLY A 83 -4.25 -0.55 6.10
N LYS A 84 -3.63 0.57 5.76
CA LYS A 84 -4.31 1.65 5.04
C LYS A 84 -4.39 1.33 3.56
N LYS A 85 -5.49 1.71 2.93
CA LYS A 85 -5.70 1.56 1.48
C LYS A 85 -5.83 2.92 0.82
N ASP A 86 -5.28 3.02 -0.38
CA ASP A 86 -5.28 4.25 -1.17
C ASP A 86 -6.68 4.73 -1.52
N ARG A 87 -6.84 6.06 -1.60
CA ARG A 87 -8.09 6.70 -1.98
C ARG A 87 -8.48 6.39 -3.43
N LEU A 88 -7.49 6.38 -4.34
CA LEU A 88 -7.68 6.24 -5.79
C LEU A 88 -7.77 4.77 -6.26
N ALA A 89 -8.27 3.88 -5.41
CA ALA A 89 -8.47 2.47 -5.73
C ALA A 89 -9.90 2.05 -5.41
N VAL A 90 -10.39 1.05 -6.11
CA VAL A 90 -11.45 0.19 -5.58
C VAL A 90 -10.76 -0.71 -4.55
N ALA A 91 -10.95 -0.43 -3.27
CA ALA A 91 -10.24 -1.16 -2.24
C ALA A 91 -11.19 -1.95 -1.38
N ARG A 92 -10.93 -3.27 -1.28
CA ARG A 92 -11.60 -4.18 -0.38
C ARG A 92 -10.71 -4.49 0.80
N GLN A 93 -11.19 -4.25 2.01
CA GLN A 93 -10.42 -4.46 3.22
C GLN A 93 -11.29 -4.87 4.39
N TRP A 94 -10.64 -5.40 5.41
CA TRP A 94 -11.27 -5.73 6.69
C TRP A 94 -11.19 -4.56 7.66
N ILE A 95 -12.33 -4.24 8.28
CA ILE A 95 -12.43 -3.29 9.39
C ILE A 95 -13.10 -4.00 10.55
N SER A 96 -12.51 -3.96 11.74
CA SER A 96 -13.17 -4.46 12.94
C SER A 96 -13.81 -3.33 13.74
N CYS A 97 -14.95 -3.62 14.38
CA CYS A 97 -15.64 -2.72 15.30
C CYS A 97 -16.23 -3.51 16.47
N PRO A 98 -16.61 -2.82 17.59
CA PRO A 98 -17.24 -3.47 18.74
C PRO A 98 -18.58 -4.12 18.41
N ALA A 99 -18.99 -5.04 19.25
CA ALA A 99 -20.27 -5.77 19.15
C ALA A 99 -21.52 -4.89 19.12
N ASP A 100 -21.43 -3.69 19.73
CA ASP A 100 -22.53 -2.71 19.77
C ASP A 100 -22.86 -2.12 18.40
N ALA A 101 -21.95 -2.25 17.44
CA ALA A 101 -22.23 -1.93 16.03
C ALA A 101 -23.34 -2.85 15.51
N ARG A 102 -24.19 -2.33 14.66
CA ARG A 102 -25.27 -3.09 13.97
C ARG A 102 -25.02 -3.02 12.48
N PRO A 103 -24.02 -3.75 11.96
CA PRO A 103 -23.71 -3.72 10.55
C PRO A 103 -24.83 -4.35 9.73
N GLU A 104 -25.26 -3.61 8.71
CA GLU A 104 -26.15 -4.10 7.68
C GLU A 104 -25.35 -4.22 6.37
N ILE A 105 -25.54 -5.34 5.66
CA ILE A 105 -24.89 -5.54 4.35
C ILE A 105 -25.51 -4.55 3.35
N GLY A 106 -24.64 -3.88 2.60
CA GLY A 106 -25.05 -2.92 1.58
C GLY A 106 -24.33 -1.59 1.67
N GLY A 107 -24.81 -0.62 0.89
CA GLY A 107 -24.21 0.69 0.74
C GLY A 107 -24.40 1.59 1.96
N LEU A 108 -23.34 2.27 2.37
CA LEU A 108 -23.31 3.28 3.43
C LEU A 108 -22.97 4.67 2.86
N GLY A 109 -23.71 5.06 1.84
CA GLY A 109 -23.50 6.31 1.11
C GLY A 109 -22.46 6.16 -0.01
N VAL A 110 -22.10 7.29 -0.60
CA VAL A 110 -21.24 7.30 -1.80
C VAL A 110 -19.87 6.69 -1.50
N GLY A 111 -19.50 5.68 -2.26
CA GLY A 111 -18.17 5.08 -2.26
C GLY A 111 -17.85 4.21 -1.05
N LEU A 112 -18.85 3.73 -0.29
CA LEU A 112 -18.67 2.78 0.80
C LEU A 112 -19.78 1.74 0.82
N GLU A 113 -19.40 0.47 0.86
CA GLU A 113 -20.32 -0.67 0.95
C GLU A 113 -19.77 -1.71 1.95
N ILE A 114 -20.64 -2.31 2.74
CA ILE A 114 -20.36 -3.50 3.54
C ILE A 114 -20.76 -4.73 2.72
N LEU A 115 -19.77 -5.51 2.34
CA LEU A 115 -19.97 -6.73 1.52
C LEU A 115 -20.26 -7.96 2.39
N ALA A 116 -19.68 -8.02 3.61
CA ALA A 116 -19.91 -9.09 4.57
C ALA A 116 -19.60 -8.61 5.99
N ALA A 117 -20.24 -9.26 6.99
CA ALA A 117 -19.98 -9.02 8.40
C ALA A 117 -19.94 -10.36 9.15
N HIS A 118 -18.89 -10.58 9.91
CA HIS A 118 -18.68 -11.80 10.70
C HIS A 118 -18.29 -11.44 12.12
N ARG A 119 -18.63 -12.31 13.07
CA ARG A 119 -18.15 -12.17 14.44
C ARG A 119 -16.71 -12.64 14.57
N ASP A 120 -15.98 -11.99 15.47
CA ASP A 120 -14.64 -12.42 15.89
C ASP A 120 -14.38 -12.04 17.35
N ALA A 121 -13.52 -12.82 18.01
CA ALA A 121 -13.10 -12.54 19.37
C ALA A 121 -12.14 -11.36 19.48
N GLN A 122 -11.45 -11.00 18.40
CA GLN A 122 -10.36 -10.03 18.42
C GLN A 122 -10.61 -8.83 17.51
N LYS A 123 -10.08 -7.70 17.96
CA LYS A 123 -9.95 -6.50 17.13
C LYS A 123 -8.79 -6.67 16.14
N ILE A 124 -8.97 -6.31 14.88
CA ILE A 124 -7.91 -6.28 13.87
C ILE A 124 -6.85 -5.23 14.26
N ARG A 125 -5.59 -5.59 14.14
CA ARG A 125 -4.46 -4.72 14.50
C ARG A 125 -3.64 -4.36 13.27
N VAL A 126 -3.04 -3.18 13.29
CA VAL A 126 -2.11 -2.73 12.25
C VAL A 126 -0.95 -3.72 12.14
N GLY A 127 -0.67 -4.16 10.90
CA GLY A 127 0.34 -5.17 10.60
C GLY A 127 -0.19 -6.60 10.56
N GLN A 128 -1.43 -6.85 10.94
CA GLN A 128 -2.10 -8.16 10.83
C GLN A 128 -2.56 -8.38 9.38
N LEU A 129 -1.63 -8.35 8.46
CA LEU A 129 -1.85 -8.43 7.02
C LEU A 129 -0.93 -9.50 6.44
N HIS A 130 -1.51 -10.49 5.77
CA HIS A 130 -0.75 -11.50 5.04
C HIS A 130 -0.29 -10.94 3.69
N GLY A 131 -1.20 -10.28 2.96
CA GLY A 131 -0.91 -9.73 1.66
C GLY A 131 -2.03 -8.85 1.11
N ASN A 132 -1.82 -8.40 -0.10
CA ASN A 132 -2.84 -7.75 -0.91
C ASN A 132 -2.83 -8.38 -2.31
N ARG A 133 -4.02 -8.65 -2.83
CA ARG A 133 -4.22 -9.03 -4.23
C ARG A 133 -4.52 -7.79 -5.04
N PHE A 134 -3.83 -7.63 -6.16
CA PHE A 134 -4.02 -6.49 -7.06
C PHE A 134 -4.58 -6.95 -8.39
N GLN A 135 -5.55 -6.18 -8.93
CA GLN A 135 -5.96 -6.25 -10.32
C GLN A 135 -5.71 -4.87 -10.94
N ILE A 136 -4.82 -4.84 -11.93
CA ILE A 136 -4.41 -3.60 -12.57
C ILE A 136 -4.75 -3.70 -14.05
N ARG A 137 -5.60 -2.77 -14.55
CA ARG A 137 -5.90 -2.67 -15.98
C ARG A 137 -4.87 -1.79 -16.67
N VAL A 138 -4.28 -2.32 -17.71
CA VAL A 138 -3.38 -1.59 -18.60
C VAL A 138 -4.02 -1.56 -20.00
N ASP A 139 -4.25 -0.37 -20.51
CA ASP A 139 -4.92 -0.17 -21.80
C ASP A 139 -3.89 0.01 -22.92
N ALA A 140 -4.31 -0.15 -24.19
CA ALA A 140 -3.52 0.07 -25.39
C ALA A 140 -2.13 -0.64 -25.36
N VAL A 141 -2.14 -1.90 -24.93
CA VAL A 141 -0.90 -2.69 -24.83
C VAL A 141 -0.37 -3.00 -26.23
N THR A 142 0.93 -2.76 -26.43
CA THR A 142 1.70 -3.17 -27.61
C THR A 142 2.87 -4.06 -27.21
N GLY A 143 3.44 -4.86 -28.15
CA GLY A 143 4.50 -5.83 -27.85
C GLY A 143 4.02 -7.01 -27.01
N ILE A 144 2.74 -7.38 -27.12
CA ILE A 144 2.12 -8.42 -26.30
C ILE A 144 2.67 -9.80 -26.56
N GLU A 145 3.27 -10.02 -27.73
CA GLU A 145 3.97 -11.25 -28.10
C GLU A 145 5.14 -11.57 -27.18
N GLU A 146 5.82 -10.56 -26.64
CA GLU A 146 6.91 -10.73 -25.69
C GLU A 146 6.41 -10.95 -24.23
N LEU A 147 5.12 -10.67 -23.96
CA LEU A 147 4.59 -10.65 -22.59
C LEU A 147 4.63 -12.03 -21.93
N ALA A 148 4.27 -13.08 -22.66
CA ALA A 148 4.21 -14.42 -22.11
C ALA A 148 5.61 -14.91 -21.65
N ASP A 149 6.64 -14.66 -22.45
CA ASP A 149 8.02 -15.05 -22.12
C ASP A 149 8.56 -14.21 -20.97
N ARG A 150 8.25 -12.91 -20.94
CA ARG A 150 8.60 -12.02 -19.82
C ARG A 150 7.95 -12.48 -18.50
N LEU A 151 6.68 -12.84 -18.53
CA LEU A 151 5.98 -13.34 -17.35
C LEU A 151 6.55 -14.67 -16.87
N ARG A 152 6.94 -15.58 -17.76
CA ARG A 152 7.63 -16.82 -17.37
C ARG A 152 8.95 -16.52 -16.65
N LEU A 153 9.78 -15.65 -17.18
CA LEU A 153 11.03 -15.24 -16.53
C LEU A 153 10.78 -14.66 -15.13
N ILE A 154 9.82 -13.76 -15.00
CA ILE A 154 9.45 -13.16 -13.71
C ILE A 154 8.94 -14.22 -12.72
N THR A 155 8.11 -15.16 -13.18
CA THR A 155 7.57 -16.23 -12.33
C THR A 155 8.64 -17.19 -11.85
N THR A 156 9.66 -17.45 -12.68
CA THR A 156 10.72 -18.42 -12.37
C THR A 156 11.85 -17.83 -11.53
N SER A 157 12.25 -16.60 -11.83
CA SER A 157 13.46 -15.98 -11.26
C SER A 157 13.18 -14.74 -10.43
N GLY A 158 11.91 -14.29 -10.35
CA GLY A 158 11.52 -13.09 -9.62
C GLY A 158 11.86 -11.79 -10.32
N ILE A 159 11.68 -10.69 -9.61
CA ILE A 159 12.06 -9.33 -10.01
C ILE A 159 12.70 -8.59 -8.85
N PRO A 160 13.59 -7.64 -9.10
CA PRO A 160 14.09 -6.74 -8.07
C PRO A 160 12.94 -5.90 -7.51
N ASN A 161 12.66 -6.03 -6.21
CA ASN A 161 11.53 -5.37 -5.57
C ASN A 161 11.88 -3.95 -5.10
N TYR A 162 12.22 -3.08 -6.02
CA TYR A 162 12.53 -1.69 -5.75
C TYR A 162 11.31 -0.91 -5.22
N PHE A 163 11.56 -0.02 -4.27
CA PHE A 163 10.59 1.03 -3.97
C PHE A 163 10.47 1.99 -5.15
N GLY A 164 9.26 2.16 -5.65
CA GLY A 164 8.95 3.09 -6.73
C GLY A 164 8.90 4.56 -6.29
N PRO A 165 8.74 5.50 -7.24
CA PRO A 165 8.83 6.94 -7.01
C PRO A 165 7.82 7.47 -5.99
N GLN A 166 6.65 6.85 -5.86
CA GLN A 166 5.64 7.24 -4.87
C GLN A 166 6.16 7.22 -3.43
N ARG A 167 7.11 6.30 -3.10
CA ARG A 167 7.74 6.22 -1.77
C ARG A 167 8.53 7.49 -1.43
N PHE A 168 9.04 8.18 -2.42
CA PHE A 168 9.94 9.31 -2.28
C PHE A 168 9.25 10.67 -2.41
N GLY A 169 7.93 10.67 -2.61
CA GLY A 169 7.12 11.85 -2.82
C GLY A 169 7.23 12.39 -4.25
N ARG A 170 6.41 13.39 -4.54
CA ARG A 170 6.42 14.01 -5.87
C ARG A 170 7.82 14.53 -6.18
N GLU A 171 8.41 14.09 -7.30
CA GLU A 171 9.76 14.49 -7.74
C GLU A 171 10.87 14.29 -6.68
N GLY A 172 10.69 13.34 -5.76
CA GLY A 172 11.69 13.05 -4.72
C GLY A 172 11.74 14.04 -3.55
N GLN A 173 10.75 14.93 -3.42
CA GLN A 173 10.72 15.98 -2.38
C GLN A 173 10.86 15.42 -0.95
N THR A 174 10.38 14.21 -0.70
CA THR A 174 10.52 13.57 0.62
C THR A 174 11.98 13.27 0.95
N LEU A 175 12.76 12.80 -0.02
CA LEU A 175 14.20 12.55 0.17
C LEU A 175 14.99 13.83 0.32
N GLU A 176 14.62 14.88 -0.39
CA GLU A 176 15.28 16.19 -0.21
C GLU A 176 15.07 16.73 1.20
N ARG A 177 13.86 16.57 1.77
CA ARG A 177 13.60 16.91 3.19
C ARG A 177 14.43 16.06 4.15
N VAL A 178 14.61 14.77 3.88
CA VAL A 178 15.50 13.89 4.66
C VAL A 178 16.93 14.42 4.63
N ARG A 179 17.44 14.79 3.46
CA ARG A 179 18.78 15.34 3.28
C ARG A 179 19.00 16.63 4.07
N GLN A 180 18.02 17.56 3.98
CA GLN A 180 18.05 18.82 4.74
C GLN A 180 18.06 18.58 6.26
N LEU A 181 17.28 17.60 6.75
CA LEU A 181 17.28 17.25 8.18
C LEU A 181 18.58 16.60 8.61
N SER A 182 19.15 15.71 7.81
CA SER A 182 20.44 15.07 8.07
C SER A 182 21.58 16.08 8.14
N ASN A 183 21.57 17.09 7.25
CA ASN A 183 22.57 18.16 7.28
C ASN A 183 22.45 19.07 8.52
N ARG A 184 21.23 19.21 9.09
CA ARG A 184 20.99 20.01 10.31
C ARG A 184 21.29 19.24 11.59
N ASP A 185 21.29 17.92 11.55
CA ASP A 185 21.54 17.03 12.69
C ASP A 185 22.40 15.83 12.24
N PRO A 186 23.69 16.07 11.90
CA PRO A 186 24.60 15.03 11.39
C PRO A 186 24.79 13.86 12.34
N GLU A 187 24.61 14.09 13.65
CA GLU A 187 24.81 13.09 14.70
C GLU A 187 23.53 12.34 15.07
N GLY A 188 22.39 12.66 14.42
CA GLY A 188 21.12 11.93 14.60
C GLY A 188 20.55 11.98 16.03
N ARG A 189 20.93 12.98 16.84
CA ARG A 189 20.53 13.10 18.24
C ARG A 189 19.07 13.49 18.44
N ARG A 190 18.42 14.05 17.40
CA ARG A 190 17.01 14.42 17.48
C ARG A 190 16.13 13.20 17.19
N ARG A 191 15.37 12.81 18.19
CA ARG A 191 14.28 11.84 17.97
C ARG A 191 13.33 12.36 16.90
N LEU A 192 13.15 11.58 15.82
CA LEU A 192 12.14 11.87 14.80
C LEU A 192 10.75 11.93 15.47
N ARG A 193 10.04 13.05 15.29
CA ARG A 193 8.65 13.18 15.75
C ARG A 193 7.75 12.25 14.92
N HIS A 194 6.57 11.93 15.44
CA HIS A 194 5.61 11.01 14.78
C HIS A 194 5.29 11.41 13.33
N ASN A 195 5.19 12.69 13.03
CA ASN A 195 4.99 13.22 11.66
C ASN A 195 6.22 13.07 10.74
N GLN A 196 7.37 12.62 11.26
CA GLN A 196 8.60 12.36 10.50
C GLN A 196 8.80 10.87 10.17
N SER A 197 7.86 10.00 10.55
CA SER A 197 7.93 8.56 10.26
C SER A 197 7.97 8.27 8.75
N MET A 198 7.27 9.06 7.94
CA MET A 198 7.33 8.98 6.47
C MET A 198 8.72 9.33 5.92
N LEU A 199 9.40 10.31 6.50
CA LEU A 199 10.76 10.68 6.11
C LEU A 199 11.75 9.55 6.39
N ALA A 200 11.67 8.95 7.59
CA ALA A 200 12.49 7.79 7.94
C ALA A 200 12.20 6.58 7.03
N SER A 201 10.94 6.38 6.67
CA SER A 201 10.54 5.31 5.75
C SER A 201 11.08 5.53 4.33
N ALA A 202 11.04 6.76 3.83
CA ALA A 202 11.62 7.11 2.52
C ALA A 202 13.14 6.93 2.53
N ALA A 203 13.82 7.35 3.60
CA ALA A 203 15.26 7.17 3.76
C ALA A 203 15.66 5.69 3.71
N ARG A 204 14.96 4.84 4.47
CA ARG A 204 15.20 3.38 4.43
C ARG A 204 14.92 2.77 3.06
N GLY A 205 13.84 3.21 2.39
CA GLY A 205 13.52 2.76 1.03
C GLY A 205 14.60 3.12 0.02
N ALA A 206 15.17 4.32 0.11
CA ALA A 206 16.26 4.73 -0.77
C ALA A 206 17.55 3.93 -0.50
N GLY A 207 17.86 3.64 0.78
CA GLY A 207 18.99 2.78 1.14
C GLY A 207 18.82 1.35 0.63
N PHE A 208 17.63 0.82 0.77
CA PHE A 208 17.29 -0.50 0.22
C PHE A 208 17.50 -0.52 -1.30
N ASN A 209 16.97 0.47 -2.02
CA ASN A 209 17.16 0.55 -3.48
C ASN A 209 18.65 0.63 -3.87
N ALA A 210 19.46 1.37 -3.13
CA ALA A 210 20.88 1.50 -3.40
C ALA A 210 21.63 0.16 -3.21
N VAL A 211 21.36 -0.54 -2.11
CA VAL A 211 21.96 -1.85 -1.82
C VAL A 211 21.54 -2.89 -2.87
N LEU A 212 20.24 -2.92 -3.22
CA LEU A 212 19.73 -3.84 -4.23
C LEU A 212 20.34 -3.55 -5.62
N ALA A 213 20.50 -2.28 -5.97
CA ALA A 213 21.13 -1.88 -7.24
C ALA A 213 22.59 -2.34 -7.29
N GLU A 214 23.35 -2.12 -6.24
CA GLU A 214 24.74 -2.57 -6.12
C GLU A 214 24.85 -4.09 -6.24
N HIS A 215 23.97 -4.82 -5.58
CA HIS A 215 23.94 -6.29 -5.67
C HIS A 215 23.68 -6.79 -7.10
N LEU A 216 22.78 -6.14 -7.84
CA LEU A 216 22.50 -6.51 -9.23
C LEU A 216 23.62 -6.12 -10.21
N GLU A 217 24.43 -5.12 -9.89
CA GLU A 217 25.60 -4.74 -10.70
C GLU A 217 26.81 -5.66 -10.48
N GLN A 218 26.86 -6.33 -9.34
CA GLN A 218 27.97 -7.23 -9.00
C GLN A 218 27.73 -8.70 -9.44
N GLY A 219 26.50 -9.05 -9.88
CA GLY A 219 26.11 -10.38 -10.35
C GLY A 219 25.65 -11.26 -9.22
#